data_1f40bc56bd8393b17436043ba832805a
#
_entry.id   1f40bc56bd8393b17436043ba832805a
#
_cell.length_a   1.000
_cell.length_b   1.000
_cell.length_c   1.000
_cell.angle_alpha   90.00
_cell.angle_beta   90.00
_cell.angle_gamma   90.00
#
_symmetry.space_group_name_H-M   'P 1'
#
loop_
_entity.id
_entity.type
_entity.pdbx_description
1 polymer ?
#
loop_
_entity_poly.entity_id
_entity_poly.type
_entity_poly.pdbx_seq_one_letter_code
_entity_poly.pdbx_strand_id
1 'polypeptide(L)'
;MEFKWKKINGMKVEITGFKGVIEPNLVIPEEIEGLPVTVIGDDAFSQQEGLESVVIPSTVTKIGVDCFCLCSELKKVEFLGGVKIIDINAFM
;
A
#
# COMPACT_ATOMS: atom_id res chain seq x y z
N MET A 1 5.12 -13.50 1.49
CA MET A 1 4.39 -12.76 0.46
C MET A 1 5.34 -11.92 -0.38
N GLU A 2 4.94 -11.59 -1.58
CA GLU A 2 5.77 -10.85 -2.52
C GLU A 2 4.96 -9.71 -3.13
N PHE A 3 5.50 -8.50 -3.15
CA PHE A 3 4.79 -7.36 -3.75
C PHE A 3 4.79 -7.46 -5.28
N LYS A 4 3.66 -7.11 -5.87
CA LYS A 4 3.56 -6.83 -7.31
C LYS A 4 3.66 -5.32 -7.48
N TRP A 5 4.39 -4.88 -8.49
CA TRP A 5 4.64 -3.46 -8.68
C TRP A 5 4.94 -3.13 -10.13
N LYS A 6 4.87 -1.85 -10.45
CA LYS A 6 5.25 -1.35 -11.77
C LYS A 6 5.97 0.00 -11.62
N LYS A 7 6.75 0.35 -12.63
CA LYS A 7 7.41 1.66 -12.69
C LYS A 7 6.44 2.72 -13.19
N ILE A 8 6.50 3.91 -12.59
CA ILE A 8 5.79 5.09 -13.04
C ILE A 8 6.83 6.08 -13.55
N ASN A 9 6.73 6.52 -14.81
CA ASN A 9 7.66 7.46 -15.42
C ASN A 9 9.13 7.01 -15.32
N GLY A 10 9.37 5.71 -15.17
CA GLY A 10 10.72 5.14 -15.08
C GLY A 10 11.51 5.48 -13.83
N MET A 11 10.95 6.30 -12.90
CA MET A 11 11.67 6.80 -11.73
C MET A 11 11.00 6.51 -10.40
N LYS A 12 9.78 6.03 -10.41
CA LYS A 12 8.97 5.79 -9.22
C LYS A 12 8.28 4.43 -9.33
N VAL A 13 7.81 3.93 -8.19
CA VAL A 13 7.15 2.63 -8.13
C VAL A 13 5.74 2.77 -7.59
N GLU A 14 4.81 2.09 -8.25
CA GLU A 14 3.47 1.87 -7.73
C GLU A 14 3.34 0.41 -7.34
N ILE A 15 2.94 0.13 -6.10
CA ILE A 15 2.61 -1.22 -5.68
C ILE A 15 1.20 -1.52 -6.17
N THR A 16 1.05 -2.57 -6.98
CA THR A 16 -0.22 -2.92 -7.60
C THR A 16 -0.95 -4.05 -6.90
N GLY A 17 -0.26 -4.77 -6.01
CA GLY A 17 -0.85 -5.89 -5.28
C GLY A 17 0.24 -6.75 -4.68
N PHE A 18 -0.07 -8.02 -4.50
CA PHE A 18 0.89 -8.97 -3.93
C PHE A 18 0.55 -10.39 -4.35
N LYS A 19 1.52 -11.29 -4.14
CA LYS A 19 1.35 -12.73 -4.29
C LYS A 19 1.56 -13.38 -2.94
N GLY A 20 0.88 -14.50 -2.69
CA GLY A 20 1.04 -15.27 -1.46
C GLY A 20 0.05 -14.85 -0.39
N VAL A 21 0.39 -15.15 0.85
CA VAL A 21 -0.48 -14.87 2.00
C VAL A 21 -0.11 -13.52 2.58
N ILE A 22 -1.12 -12.69 2.86
CA ILE A 22 -0.91 -11.34 3.43
C ILE A 22 -0.24 -11.46 4.80
N GLU A 23 0.70 -10.57 5.08
CA GLU A 23 1.31 -10.45 6.40
C GLU A 23 0.39 -9.67 7.31
N PRO A 24 0.15 -10.14 8.55
CA PRO A 24 -0.72 -9.41 9.48
C PRO A 24 -0.26 -8.00 9.77
N ASN A 25 1.05 -7.81 9.90
CA ASN A 25 1.64 -6.49 10.18
C ASN A 25 2.46 -6.09 8.97
N LEU A 26 1.77 -5.50 7.99
CA LEU A 26 2.36 -5.18 6.70
C LEU A 26 3.21 -3.92 6.78
N VAL A 27 4.44 -4.00 6.30
CA VAL A 27 5.31 -2.82 6.16
C VAL A 27 5.55 -2.59 4.68
N ILE A 28 5.07 -1.46 4.17
CA ILE A 28 5.28 -1.08 2.79
C ILE A 28 6.73 -0.58 2.66
N PRO A 29 7.52 -1.09 1.70
CA PRO A 29 8.92 -0.66 1.56
C PRO A 29 9.02 0.76 1.01
N GLU A 30 10.07 1.47 1.41
CA GLU A 30 10.34 2.82 0.89
C GLU A 30 10.77 2.79 -0.56
N GLU A 31 11.45 1.72 -0.96
CA GLU A 31 11.94 1.60 -2.34
C GLU A 31 11.94 0.15 -2.78
N ILE A 32 11.86 -0.04 -4.09
CA ILE A 32 11.99 -1.33 -4.75
C ILE A 32 12.96 -1.14 -5.90
N GLU A 33 14.00 -1.96 -5.93
CA GLU A 33 15.07 -1.88 -6.94
C GLU A 33 15.68 -0.48 -7.06
N GLY A 34 15.85 0.19 -5.91
CA GLY A 34 16.47 1.51 -5.87
C GLY A 34 15.55 2.67 -6.21
N LEU A 35 14.28 2.41 -6.52
CA LEU A 35 13.32 3.45 -6.89
C LEU A 35 12.31 3.66 -5.76
N PRO A 36 11.92 4.91 -5.47
CA PRO A 36 11.00 5.19 -4.37
C PRO A 36 9.59 4.67 -4.66
N VAL A 37 8.97 4.08 -3.65
CA VAL A 37 7.57 3.68 -3.70
C VAL A 37 6.73 4.90 -3.37
N THR A 38 5.99 5.42 -4.36
CA THR A 38 5.24 6.66 -4.20
C THR A 38 3.73 6.47 -4.23
N VAL A 39 3.26 5.35 -4.76
CA VAL A 39 1.82 5.08 -4.88
C VAL A 39 1.53 3.65 -4.43
N ILE A 40 0.47 3.50 -3.63
CA ILE A 40 -0.13 2.20 -3.41
C ILE A 40 -1.41 2.21 -4.25
N GLY A 41 -1.47 1.32 -5.24
CA GLY A 41 -2.45 1.38 -6.31
C GLY A 41 -3.85 0.98 -5.91
N ASP A 42 -4.78 1.17 -6.84
CA ASP A 42 -6.19 0.83 -6.66
C ASP A 42 -6.32 -0.67 -6.34
N ASP A 43 -7.13 -1.00 -5.36
CA ASP A 43 -7.41 -2.37 -4.93
C ASP A 43 -6.20 -3.20 -4.50
N ALA A 44 -5.03 -2.59 -4.31
CA ALA A 44 -3.78 -3.33 -4.09
C ALA A 44 -3.88 -4.34 -2.95
N PHE A 45 -4.55 -3.97 -1.88
CA PHE A 45 -4.71 -4.82 -0.69
C PHE A 45 -6.15 -4.92 -0.22
N SER A 46 -7.11 -4.81 -1.16
CA SER A 46 -8.52 -4.86 -0.79
C SER A 46 -8.92 -6.26 -0.30
N GLN A 47 -9.88 -6.30 0.61
CA GLN A 47 -10.50 -7.53 1.11
C GLN A 47 -9.53 -8.50 1.78
N GLN A 48 -8.53 -7.97 2.47
CA GLN A 48 -7.54 -8.81 3.16
C GLN A 48 -7.92 -8.96 4.64
N GLU A 49 -8.57 -10.06 4.98
CA GLU A 49 -9.02 -10.32 6.34
C GLU A 49 -7.87 -10.53 7.31
N GLY A 50 -6.75 -11.06 6.84
CA GLY A 50 -5.60 -11.30 7.71
C GLY A 50 -4.75 -10.08 8.02
N LEU A 51 -5.06 -8.94 7.41
CA LEU A 51 -4.27 -7.71 7.60
C LEU A 51 -4.72 -6.99 8.86
N GLU A 52 -3.81 -6.82 9.82
CA GLU A 52 -4.11 -6.19 11.12
C GLU A 52 -3.52 -4.80 11.26
N SER A 53 -2.37 -4.56 10.65
CA SER A 53 -1.74 -3.24 10.69
C SER A 53 -0.95 -2.99 9.42
N VAL A 54 -0.77 -1.72 9.07
CA VAL A 54 0.07 -1.34 7.94
C VAL A 54 0.88 -0.10 8.28
N VAL A 55 2.15 -0.11 7.87
CA VAL A 55 3.04 1.04 7.97
C VAL A 55 3.26 1.58 6.56
N ILE A 56 2.94 2.85 6.37
CA ILE A 56 3.06 3.56 5.09
C ILE A 56 4.30 4.44 5.15
N PRO A 57 5.31 4.22 4.30
CA PRO A 57 6.55 5.00 4.38
C PRO A 57 6.37 6.43 3.91
N SER A 58 7.34 7.28 4.27
CA SER A 58 7.28 8.70 3.95
C SER A 58 7.33 9.01 2.46
N THR A 59 7.76 8.07 1.64
CA THR A 59 7.84 8.22 0.19
C THR A 59 6.48 8.16 -0.50
N VAL A 60 5.48 7.54 0.14
CA VAL A 60 4.15 7.36 -0.46
C VAL A 60 3.38 8.66 -0.42
N THR A 61 2.90 9.11 -1.58
CA THR A 61 2.11 10.33 -1.71
C THR A 61 0.65 10.07 -2.04
N LYS A 62 0.32 8.86 -2.53
CA LYS A 62 -1.06 8.54 -2.92
C LYS A 62 -1.42 7.12 -2.54
N ILE A 63 -2.62 6.97 -1.97
CA ILE A 63 -3.25 5.68 -1.71
C ILE A 63 -4.50 5.63 -2.59
N GLY A 64 -4.55 4.59 -3.43
CA GLY A 64 -5.55 4.48 -4.49
C GLY A 64 -6.94 4.10 -4.02
N VAL A 65 -7.87 4.06 -4.98
CA VAL A 65 -9.27 3.71 -4.76
C VAL A 65 -9.37 2.28 -4.22
N ASP A 66 -10.13 2.09 -3.15
CA ASP A 66 -10.38 0.78 -2.54
C ASP A 66 -9.12 0.03 -2.11
N CYS A 67 -8.01 0.73 -1.93
CA CYS A 67 -6.70 0.11 -1.70
C CYS A 67 -6.70 -0.86 -0.51
N PHE A 68 -7.31 -0.46 0.61
CA PHE A 68 -7.48 -1.30 1.81
C PHE A 68 -8.95 -1.49 2.15
N CYS A 69 -9.79 -1.48 1.13
CA CYS A 69 -11.24 -1.63 1.30
C CYS A 69 -11.57 -3.01 1.86
N LEU A 70 -12.49 -3.05 2.80
CA LEU A 70 -12.97 -4.29 3.41
C LEU A 70 -11.87 -5.14 4.07
N CYS A 71 -10.83 -4.49 4.56
CA CYS A 71 -9.86 -5.14 5.43
C CYS A 71 -10.44 -5.13 6.86
N SER A 72 -11.29 -6.10 7.15
CA SER A 72 -12.15 -6.09 8.33
C SER A 72 -11.39 -6.16 9.65
N GLU A 73 -10.16 -6.66 9.65
CA GLU A 73 -9.35 -6.78 10.86
C GLU A 73 -8.26 -5.72 10.97
N LEU A 74 -8.23 -4.78 10.03
CA LEU A 74 -7.25 -3.70 10.06
C LEU A 74 -7.55 -2.74 11.20
N LYS A 75 -6.62 -2.66 12.16
CA LYS A 75 -6.81 -1.88 13.39
C LYS A 75 -5.88 -0.68 13.48
N LYS A 76 -4.77 -0.71 12.76
CA LYS A 76 -3.75 0.33 12.88
C LYS A 76 -3.15 0.65 11.53
N VAL A 77 -3.12 1.94 11.19
CA VAL A 77 -2.41 2.45 10.03
C VAL A 77 -1.46 3.53 10.51
N GLU A 78 -0.18 3.34 10.22
CA GLU A 78 0.84 4.31 10.62
C GLU A 78 1.41 4.99 9.38
N PHE A 79 1.28 6.31 9.32
CA PHE A 79 1.83 7.13 8.24
C PHE A 79 3.13 7.76 8.71
N LEU A 80 4.25 7.43 8.06
CA LEU A 80 5.56 7.97 8.43
C LEU A 80 5.85 9.31 7.77
N GLY A 81 4.99 9.77 6.87
CA GLY A 81 5.11 11.06 6.21
C GLY A 81 3.76 11.57 5.75
N GLY A 82 3.78 12.66 4.99
CA GLY A 82 2.55 13.29 4.52
C GLY A 82 2.01 12.65 3.25
N VAL A 83 1.02 11.79 3.37
CA VAL A 83 0.26 11.32 2.21
C VAL A 83 -0.59 12.49 1.73
N LYS A 84 -0.54 12.77 0.43
CA LYS A 84 -1.26 13.90 -0.15
C LYS A 84 -2.65 13.53 -0.65
N ILE A 85 -2.82 12.30 -1.14
CA ILE A 85 -4.09 11.85 -1.69
C ILE A 85 -4.43 10.48 -1.11
N ILE A 86 -5.58 10.40 -0.44
CA ILE A 86 -6.20 9.15 -0.02
C ILE A 86 -7.50 9.09 -0.80
N ASP A 87 -7.54 8.21 -1.79
CA ASP A 87 -8.64 8.16 -2.73
C ASP A 87 -9.88 7.49 -2.14
N ILE A 88 -10.94 7.44 -2.93
CA ILE A 88 -12.27 7.04 -2.47
C ILE A 88 -12.26 5.61 -1.92
N ASN A 89 -12.89 5.41 -0.74
CA ASN A 89 -13.02 4.10 -0.08
C ASN A 89 -11.70 3.40 0.24
N ALA A 90 -10.58 4.14 0.28
CA ALA A 90 -9.27 3.52 0.48
C ALA A 90 -9.19 2.68 1.77
N PHE A 91 -9.94 3.06 2.81
CA PHE A 91 -9.96 2.36 4.10
C PHE A 91 -11.36 1.99 4.57
N MET A 92 -12.27 1.83 3.67
CA MET A 92 -13.66 1.51 4.02
C MET A 92 -13.81 0.08 4.59
#